data_c5270b9bb35a440c968039afeff0e0b0
#
_entry.id   c5270b9bb35a440c968039afeff0e0b0
#
_cell.length_a   1.000
_cell.length_b   1.000
_cell.length_c   1.000
_cell.angle_alpha   90.00
_cell.angle_beta   90.00
_cell.angle_gamma   90.00
#
_symmetry.space_group_name_H-M   'P 1'
#
loop_
_entity.id
_entity.type
_entity.pdbx_description
1 polymer ?
#
loop_
_entity_poly.entity_id
_entity_poly.type
_entity_poly.pdbx_seq_one_letter_code
_entity_poly.pdbx_strand_id
1 'polypeptide(L)'
;MSDNKTTTHETLKKNFKHTLNLPQTDFPIRAGLARIEPEILEEWEKLDLSNKITKKNANLEDKKSFLLHDGPPYPNGNIHMGHALNKVLKDVVVRYRNKKGFHGRYIPGWDCHGLPIETQVIKALKKSGDEEKKNDVQWFRDECKRFALDYVNTQKDEFKRLGVFAEWDTPYLTLQKEYEAGVIRSFGLMANEGIIYKGRKPIHWCTSCETALAEAEIEYADHRSPSIFVKFPTFSTVFSIYKTPFIKFVLFFNHHINFFAIFHIQI
;
A
#
# COMPACT_ATOMS: atom_id res chain seq x y z
N MET A 1 -19.28 -70.54 -32.53
CA MET A 1 -19.28 -69.49 -33.56
C MET A 1 -20.52 -68.65 -33.35
N SER A 2 -20.36 -67.58 -32.69
CA SER A 2 -21.43 -66.55 -32.54
C SER A 2 -20.75 -65.22 -32.50
N ASP A 3 -20.92 -64.48 -33.60
CA ASP A 3 -20.41 -63.14 -33.78
C ASP A 3 -21.20 -62.17 -32.89
N ASN A 4 -20.51 -61.57 -31.93
CA ASN A 4 -21.05 -60.50 -31.11
C ASN A 4 -20.72 -59.14 -31.77
N LYS A 5 -21.66 -58.60 -32.56
CA LYS A 5 -21.63 -57.26 -33.10
C LYS A 5 -21.95 -56.28 -31.97
N THR A 6 -20.92 -55.63 -31.44
CA THR A 6 -21.05 -54.49 -30.54
C THR A 6 -21.49 -53.25 -31.38
N THR A 7 -22.74 -52.91 -31.27
CA THR A 7 -23.30 -51.68 -31.90
C THR A 7 -22.90 -50.48 -31.03
N THR A 8 -21.92 -49.73 -31.47
CA THR A 8 -21.55 -48.44 -30.85
C THR A 8 -22.62 -47.41 -31.23
N HIS A 9 -23.43 -47.02 -30.24
CA HIS A 9 -24.31 -45.82 -30.35
C HIS A 9 -23.46 -44.56 -30.30
N GLU A 10 -23.00 -44.10 -31.45
CA GLU A 10 -22.57 -42.71 -31.64
C GLU A 10 -23.77 -41.78 -31.48
N THR A 11 -23.91 -41.18 -30.30
CA THR A 11 -24.88 -40.11 -30.07
C THR A 11 -24.46 -38.89 -30.89
N LEU A 12 -24.99 -38.72 -32.08
CA LEU A 12 -24.88 -37.50 -32.89
C LEU A 12 -25.31 -36.31 -32.03
N LYS A 13 -24.35 -35.53 -31.51
CA LYS A 13 -24.65 -34.24 -30.88
C LYS A 13 -25.30 -33.34 -31.89
N LYS A 14 -26.61 -33.24 -31.83
CA LYS A 14 -27.37 -32.31 -32.67
C LYS A 14 -26.89 -30.89 -32.41
N ASN A 15 -26.38 -30.24 -33.46
CA ASN A 15 -25.96 -28.84 -33.41
C ASN A 15 -27.15 -27.93 -33.63
N PHE A 16 -27.68 -27.32 -32.56
CA PHE A 16 -28.82 -26.41 -32.60
C PHE A 16 -28.43 -24.94 -32.79
N LYS A 17 -27.20 -24.63 -33.13
CA LYS A 17 -26.75 -23.24 -33.32
C LYS A 17 -27.59 -22.46 -34.33
N HIS A 18 -28.08 -23.13 -35.36
CA HIS A 18 -28.92 -22.52 -36.42
C HIS A 18 -30.35 -22.19 -35.96
N THR A 19 -30.80 -22.72 -34.83
CA THR A 19 -32.13 -22.44 -34.26
C THR A 19 -32.09 -21.28 -33.26
N LEU A 20 -30.90 -20.75 -32.94
CA LEU A 20 -30.77 -19.63 -32.04
C LEU A 20 -31.10 -18.32 -32.75
N ASN A 21 -32.13 -17.62 -32.27
CA ASN A 21 -32.51 -16.31 -32.79
C ASN A 21 -31.65 -15.22 -32.10
N LEU A 22 -30.38 -15.13 -32.49
CA LEU A 22 -29.46 -14.13 -31.97
C LEU A 22 -29.64 -12.79 -32.68
N PRO A 23 -29.53 -11.65 -31.99
CA PRO A 23 -29.61 -10.35 -32.64
C PRO A 23 -28.47 -10.19 -33.66
N GLN A 24 -28.83 -9.71 -34.87
CA GLN A 24 -27.85 -9.33 -35.88
C GLN A 24 -27.51 -7.85 -35.65
N THR A 25 -26.26 -7.57 -35.29
CA THR A 25 -25.78 -6.21 -34.98
C THR A 25 -24.30 -6.11 -35.29
N ASP A 26 -23.88 -4.94 -35.75
CA ASP A 26 -22.46 -4.60 -35.92
C ASP A 26 -21.77 -4.34 -34.54
N PHE A 27 -22.58 -4.21 -33.48
CA PHE A 27 -22.04 -4.08 -32.13
C PHE A 27 -21.35 -5.39 -31.71
N PRO A 28 -20.07 -5.33 -31.27
CA PRO A 28 -19.31 -6.52 -30.94
C PRO A 28 -19.91 -7.22 -29.72
N ILE A 29 -20.42 -8.43 -29.87
CA ILE A 29 -20.99 -9.26 -28.79
C ILE A 29 -19.90 -9.68 -27.79
N ARG A 30 -18.67 -9.85 -28.25
CA ARG A 30 -17.50 -10.13 -27.39
C ARG A 30 -16.77 -8.84 -27.13
N ALA A 31 -16.60 -8.48 -25.86
CA ALA A 31 -15.95 -7.24 -25.46
C ALA A 31 -14.51 -7.10 -26.01
N GLY A 32 -13.70 -8.20 -26.02
CA GLY A 32 -12.34 -8.15 -26.52
C GLY A 32 -11.49 -7.05 -25.87
N LEU A 33 -11.67 -6.81 -24.58
CA LEU A 33 -11.16 -5.64 -23.85
C LEU A 33 -9.65 -5.44 -24.01
N ALA A 34 -8.88 -6.52 -24.04
CA ALA A 34 -7.43 -6.44 -24.23
C ALA A 34 -7.00 -5.69 -25.52
N ARG A 35 -7.85 -5.70 -26.55
CA ARG A 35 -7.63 -4.98 -27.81
C ARG A 35 -8.28 -3.61 -27.84
N ILE A 36 -9.53 -3.53 -27.40
CA ILE A 36 -10.35 -2.31 -27.53
C ILE A 36 -9.91 -1.22 -26.54
N GLU A 37 -9.55 -1.59 -25.31
CA GLU A 37 -9.14 -0.61 -24.29
C GLU A 37 -7.93 0.24 -24.70
N PRO A 38 -6.84 -0.33 -25.25
CA PRO A 38 -5.72 0.48 -25.74
C PRO A 38 -6.12 1.47 -26.83
N GLU A 39 -6.98 1.06 -27.75
CA GLU A 39 -7.49 1.92 -28.83
C GLU A 39 -8.28 3.12 -28.26
N ILE A 40 -9.14 2.86 -27.25
CA ILE A 40 -9.90 3.91 -26.55
C ILE A 40 -8.97 4.86 -25.78
N LEU A 41 -7.98 4.33 -25.08
CA LEU A 41 -7.02 5.15 -24.33
C LEU A 41 -6.21 6.07 -25.24
N GLU A 42 -5.79 5.56 -26.39
CA GLU A 42 -5.09 6.36 -27.42
C GLU A 42 -6.00 7.49 -27.95
N GLU A 43 -7.27 7.20 -28.19
CA GLU A 43 -8.24 8.22 -28.59
C GLU A 43 -8.45 9.28 -27.51
N TRP A 44 -8.56 8.88 -26.24
CA TRP A 44 -8.70 9.82 -25.12
C TRP A 44 -7.46 10.72 -24.97
N GLU A 45 -6.28 10.19 -25.20
CA GLU A 45 -5.04 10.95 -25.18
C GLU A 45 -4.97 11.96 -26.35
N LYS A 46 -5.27 11.51 -27.59
CA LYS A 46 -5.35 12.40 -28.78
C LYS A 46 -6.35 13.54 -28.58
N LEU A 47 -7.45 13.27 -27.92
CA LEU A 47 -8.49 14.26 -27.62
C LEU A 47 -8.12 15.17 -26.43
N ASP A 48 -7.09 14.88 -25.68
CA ASP A 48 -6.77 15.55 -24.40
C ASP A 48 -8.00 15.60 -23.45
N LEU A 49 -8.71 14.48 -23.37
CA LEU A 49 -10.05 14.41 -22.78
C LEU A 49 -10.05 14.79 -21.31
N SER A 50 -9.09 14.31 -20.53
CA SER A 50 -8.97 14.59 -19.11
C SER A 50 -8.85 16.10 -18.83
N ASN A 51 -7.91 16.75 -19.53
CA ASN A 51 -7.66 18.20 -19.36
C ASN A 51 -8.85 19.03 -19.85
N LYS A 52 -9.50 18.63 -20.97
CA LYS A 52 -10.69 19.34 -21.45
C LYS A 52 -11.83 19.33 -20.45
N ILE A 53 -12.09 18.18 -19.81
CA ILE A 53 -13.12 18.06 -18.77
C ILE A 53 -12.79 18.97 -17.57
N THR A 54 -11.57 18.90 -17.08
CA THR A 54 -11.09 19.69 -15.93
C THR A 54 -11.16 21.19 -16.22
N LYS A 55 -10.66 21.64 -17.39
CA LYS A 55 -10.70 23.05 -17.81
C LYS A 55 -12.13 23.58 -18.01
N LYS A 56 -13.02 22.76 -18.61
CA LYS A 56 -14.42 23.13 -18.78
C LYS A 56 -15.06 23.51 -17.45
N ASN A 57 -14.89 22.66 -16.45
CA ASN A 57 -15.51 22.89 -15.14
C ASN A 57 -14.79 24.00 -14.30
N ALA A 58 -13.50 24.22 -14.57
CA ALA A 58 -12.76 25.34 -13.95
C ALA A 58 -13.30 26.72 -14.36
N ASN A 59 -13.90 26.83 -15.55
CA ASN A 59 -14.38 28.08 -16.13
C ASN A 59 -15.87 28.36 -15.84
N LEU A 60 -16.55 27.52 -15.06
CA LEU A 60 -17.93 27.77 -14.63
C LEU A 60 -17.97 28.95 -13.65
N GLU A 61 -18.96 29.87 -13.79
CA GLU A 61 -19.14 31.01 -12.90
C GLU A 61 -19.32 30.60 -11.43
N ASP A 62 -20.20 29.62 -11.18
CA ASP A 62 -20.49 29.07 -9.86
C ASP A 62 -19.71 27.76 -9.58
N LYS A 63 -18.44 27.70 -9.97
CA LYS A 63 -17.66 26.48 -9.80
C LYS A 63 -17.52 26.07 -8.34
N LYS A 64 -17.90 24.83 -8.06
CA LYS A 64 -17.61 24.16 -6.78
C LYS A 64 -16.35 23.33 -6.94
N SER A 65 -15.35 23.58 -6.11
CA SER A 65 -14.11 22.80 -6.13
C SER A 65 -14.31 21.45 -5.43
N PHE A 66 -13.75 20.42 -5.99
CA PHE A 66 -13.63 19.10 -5.37
C PHE A 66 -12.22 18.56 -5.64
N LEU A 67 -11.41 18.52 -4.61
CA LEU A 67 -10.07 17.93 -4.65
C LEU A 67 -10.09 16.58 -3.95
N LEU A 68 -9.76 15.53 -4.67
CA LEU A 68 -9.55 14.23 -4.07
C LEU A 68 -8.07 14.08 -3.74
N HIS A 69 -7.79 13.99 -2.44
CA HIS A 69 -6.45 13.71 -1.93
C HIS A 69 -6.14 12.22 -2.09
N ASP A 70 -5.03 11.90 -2.70
CA ASP A 70 -4.58 10.52 -2.86
C ASP A 70 -3.93 10.00 -1.57
N GLY A 71 -4.30 8.77 -1.14
CA GLY A 71 -3.46 7.99 -0.27
C GLY A 71 -2.32 7.42 -1.11
N PRO A 72 -1.08 7.89 -0.92
CA PRO A 72 0.00 7.59 -1.82
C PRO A 72 0.46 6.14 -1.67
N PRO A 73 0.52 5.34 -2.75
CA PRO A 73 1.11 4.01 -2.69
C PRO A 73 2.64 4.10 -2.57
N TYR A 74 3.25 3.01 -2.09
CA TYR A 74 4.69 2.85 -2.16
C TYR A 74 5.11 2.46 -3.58
N PRO A 75 6.09 3.15 -4.19
CA PRO A 75 6.64 2.75 -5.48
C PRO A 75 7.73 1.66 -5.28
N ASN A 76 7.31 0.48 -4.88
CA ASN A 76 8.17 -0.63 -4.50
C ASN A 76 7.98 -1.90 -5.35
N GLY A 77 7.26 -1.78 -6.46
CA GLY A 77 6.93 -2.85 -7.39
C GLY A 77 5.79 -2.45 -8.32
N ASN A 78 5.38 -3.37 -9.19
CA ASN A 78 4.22 -3.21 -10.06
C ASN A 78 2.94 -3.08 -9.23
N ILE A 79 1.89 -2.52 -9.84
CA ILE A 79 0.58 -2.46 -9.20
C ILE A 79 -0.03 -3.86 -9.01
N HIS A 80 -0.86 -3.99 -8.00
CA HIS A 80 -1.65 -5.20 -7.75
C HIS A 80 -3.15 -4.84 -7.69
N MET A 81 -4.01 -5.85 -7.57
CA MET A 81 -5.47 -5.66 -7.57
C MET A 81 -5.96 -4.65 -6.53
N GLY A 82 -5.31 -4.57 -5.37
CA GLY A 82 -5.64 -3.56 -4.36
C GLY A 82 -5.38 -2.13 -4.84
N HIS A 83 -4.28 -1.90 -5.56
CA HIS A 83 -4.00 -0.62 -6.20
C HIS A 83 -5.04 -0.31 -7.29
N ALA A 84 -5.37 -1.29 -8.14
CA ALA A 84 -6.36 -1.12 -9.20
C ALA A 84 -7.73 -0.74 -8.63
N LEU A 85 -8.22 -1.48 -7.62
CA LEU A 85 -9.49 -1.20 -6.95
C LEU A 85 -9.51 0.23 -6.37
N ASN A 86 -8.46 0.60 -5.64
CA ASN A 86 -8.35 1.93 -5.02
C ASN A 86 -8.39 3.06 -6.05
N LYS A 87 -7.58 2.96 -7.11
CA LYS A 87 -7.48 4.02 -8.13
C LYS A 87 -8.73 4.11 -9.00
N VAL A 88 -9.33 2.98 -9.37
CA VAL A 88 -10.59 2.97 -10.15
C VAL A 88 -11.74 3.59 -9.35
N LEU A 89 -11.87 3.27 -8.05
CA LEU A 89 -12.90 3.89 -7.21
C LEU A 89 -12.71 5.40 -7.08
N LYS A 90 -11.48 5.88 -6.93
CA LYS A 90 -11.16 7.32 -6.91
C LYS A 90 -11.50 7.99 -8.23
N ASP A 91 -11.16 7.36 -9.35
CA ASP A 91 -11.51 7.85 -10.69
C ASP A 91 -13.02 7.98 -10.89
N VAL A 92 -13.79 6.96 -10.47
CA VAL A 92 -15.26 7.00 -10.51
C VAL A 92 -15.81 8.20 -9.73
N VAL A 93 -15.30 8.46 -8.51
CA VAL A 93 -15.72 9.59 -7.68
C VAL A 93 -15.41 10.93 -8.38
N VAL A 94 -14.20 11.10 -8.90
CA VAL A 94 -13.79 12.34 -9.58
C VAL A 94 -14.58 12.56 -10.86
N ARG A 95 -14.79 11.54 -11.69
CA ARG A 95 -15.63 11.62 -12.89
C ARG A 95 -17.07 11.97 -12.54
N TYR A 96 -17.63 11.35 -11.50
CA TYR A 96 -18.97 11.69 -11.02
C TYR A 96 -19.08 13.17 -10.61
N ARG A 97 -18.12 13.67 -9.83
CA ARG A 97 -18.08 15.07 -9.40
C ARG A 97 -17.96 16.02 -10.60
N ASN A 98 -17.10 15.72 -11.56
CA ASN A 98 -16.97 16.49 -12.80
C ASN A 98 -18.29 16.52 -13.60
N LYS A 99 -19.01 15.39 -13.71
CA LYS A 99 -20.33 15.34 -14.37
C LYS A 99 -21.40 16.15 -13.64
N LYS A 100 -21.26 16.35 -12.32
CA LYS A 100 -22.13 17.20 -11.51
C LYS A 100 -21.75 18.68 -11.54
N GLY A 101 -20.84 19.10 -12.41
CA GLY A 101 -20.40 20.49 -12.57
C GLY A 101 -19.36 20.95 -11.53
N PHE A 102 -18.80 20.04 -10.74
CA PHE A 102 -17.67 20.39 -9.88
C PHE A 102 -16.38 20.49 -10.71
N HIS A 103 -15.48 21.39 -10.32
CA HIS A 103 -14.09 21.35 -10.75
C HIS A 103 -13.39 20.24 -9.94
N GLY A 104 -13.58 19.00 -10.40
CA GLY A 104 -13.05 17.82 -9.74
C GLY A 104 -11.61 17.54 -10.19
N ARG A 105 -10.67 17.60 -9.23
CA ARG A 105 -9.26 17.33 -9.45
C ARG A 105 -8.81 16.08 -8.71
N TYR A 106 -7.97 15.29 -9.34
CA TYR A 106 -7.27 14.19 -8.71
C TYR A 106 -5.77 14.35 -8.93
N ILE A 107 -5.06 14.65 -7.86
CA ILE A 107 -3.60 14.78 -7.85
C ILE A 107 -3.04 13.47 -7.28
N PRO A 108 -2.37 12.65 -8.11
CA PRO A 108 -1.79 11.39 -7.64
C PRO A 108 -0.55 11.67 -6.81
N GLY A 109 -0.22 10.75 -5.91
CA GLY A 109 0.99 10.84 -5.09
C GLY A 109 1.65 9.49 -4.87
N TRP A 110 2.91 9.53 -4.41
CA TRP A 110 3.67 8.34 -4.02
C TRP A 110 4.43 8.57 -2.73
N ASP A 111 4.40 7.56 -1.85
CA ASP A 111 5.23 7.50 -0.65
C ASP A 111 6.56 6.81 -0.96
N CYS A 112 7.60 7.62 -1.08
CA CYS A 112 8.89 7.20 -1.65
C CYS A 112 9.95 6.86 -0.60
N HIS A 113 9.58 6.68 0.67
CA HIS A 113 10.51 6.47 1.78
C HIS A 113 10.24 5.19 2.56
N GLY A 114 11.20 4.85 3.42
CA GLY A 114 11.10 3.86 4.47
C GLY A 114 11.29 2.42 4.02
N LEU A 115 11.00 1.51 4.93
CA LEU A 115 11.22 0.07 4.79
C LEU A 115 10.65 -0.55 3.49
N PRO A 116 9.48 -0.15 2.98
CA PRO A 116 8.96 -0.72 1.74
C PRO A 116 9.89 -0.56 0.53
N ILE A 117 10.66 0.54 0.48
CA ILE A 117 11.64 0.81 -0.57
C ILE A 117 12.98 0.15 -0.23
N GLU A 118 13.51 0.42 0.97
CA GLU A 118 14.80 -0.07 1.45
C GLU A 118 14.90 -1.59 1.39
N THR A 119 13.86 -2.30 1.80
CA THR A 119 13.81 -3.76 1.76
C THR A 119 13.95 -4.31 0.33
N GLN A 120 13.38 -3.64 -0.66
CA GLN A 120 13.51 -4.07 -2.06
C GLN A 120 14.91 -3.84 -2.60
N VAL A 121 15.52 -2.70 -2.26
CA VAL A 121 16.91 -2.41 -2.63
C VAL A 121 17.87 -3.42 -1.98
N ILE A 122 17.69 -3.72 -0.68
CA ILE A 122 18.48 -4.74 0.02
C ILE A 122 18.32 -6.11 -0.62
N LYS A 123 17.09 -6.50 -0.99
CA LYS A 123 16.86 -7.78 -1.71
C LYS A 123 17.57 -7.81 -3.06
N ALA A 124 17.58 -6.69 -3.79
CA ALA A 124 18.32 -6.58 -5.04
C ALA A 124 19.82 -6.71 -4.84
N LEU A 125 20.39 -6.04 -3.84
CA LEU A 125 21.81 -6.13 -3.48
C LEU A 125 22.22 -7.56 -3.08
N LYS A 126 21.39 -8.25 -2.28
CA LYS A 126 21.63 -9.66 -1.95
C LYS A 126 21.66 -10.55 -3.18
N LYS A 127 20.76 -10.31 -4.13
CA LYS A 127 20.71 -11.08 -5.37
C LYS A 127 21.91 -10.84 -6.28
N SER A 128 22.47 -9.62 -6.28
CA SER A 128 23.67 -9.27 -7.06
C SER A 128 25.00 -9.63 -6.37
N GLY A 129 24.96 -9.95 -5.07
CA GLY A 129 26.18 -10.17 -4.27
C GLY A 129 26.87 -8.89 -3.80
N ASP A 130 26.22 -7.75 -3.87
CA ASP A 130 26.74 -6.42 -3.57
C ASP A 130 26.28 -5.90 -2.19
N GLU A 131 26.02 -6.78 -1.24
CA GLU A 131 25.43 -6.43 0.07
C GLU A 131 26.21 -5.36 0.85
N GLU A 132 27.52 -5.29 0.66
CA GLU A 132 28.36 -4.31 1.33
C GLU A 132 28.02 -2.86 0.97
N LYS A 133 27.47 -2.61 -0.21
CA LYS A 133 27.08 -1.28 -0.68
C LYS A 133 26.06 -0.59 0.22
N LYS A 134 25.26 -1.36 0.96
CA LYS A 134 24.30 -0.81 1.94
C LYS A 134 24.99 -0.02 3.08
N ASN A 135 26.27 -0.28 3.34
CA ASN A 135 27.02 0.38 4.41
C ASN A 135 27.46 1.80 4.01
N ASP A 136 27.50 2.12 2.72
CA ASP A 136 27.63 3.49 2.24
C ASP A 136 26.25 4.16 2.27
N VAL A 137 26.00 4.93 3.32
CA VAL A 137 24.71 5.58 3.57
C VAL A 137 24.27 6.50 2.44
N GLN A 138 25.23 7.26 1.87
CA GLN A 138 24.91 8.19 0.77
C GLN A 138 24.51 7.41 -0.48
N TRP A 139 25.32 6.45 -0.87
CA TRP A 139 25.04 5.60 -2.02
C TRP A 139 23.69 4.87 -1.85
N PHE A 140 23.44 4.30 -0.66
CA PHE A 140 22.20 3.56 -0.40
C PHE A 140 20.97 4.45 -0.49
N ARG A 141 21.02 5.66 0.03
CA ARG A 141 19.92 6.64 -0.08
C ARG A 141 19.67 7.05 -1.53
N ASP A 142 20.72 7.30 -2.30
CA ASP A 142 20.60 7.65 -3.72
C ASP A 142 20.03 6.49 -4.53
N GLU A 143 20.42 5.25 -4.22
CA GLU A 143 19.86 4.05 -4.86
C GLU A 143 18.39 3.83 -4.49
N CYS A 144 17.99 4.01 -3.24
CA CYS A 144 16.59 3.97 -2.82
C CYS A 144 15.76 5.03 -3.57
N LYS A 145 16.27 6.24 -3.69
CA LYS A 145 15.63 7.32 -4.46
C LYS A 145 15.48 6.95 -5.93
N ARG A 146 16.54 6.45 -6.57
CA ARG A 146 16.50 6.00 -7.96
C ARG A 146 15.46 4.91 -8.16
N PHE A 147 15.50 3.88 -7.32
CA PHE A 147 14.56 2.77 -7.33
C PHE A 147 13.10 3.26 -7.20
N ALA A 148 12.83 4.14 -6.25
CA ALA A 148 11.49 4.70 -6.06
C ALA A 148 11.01 5.46 -7.29
N LEU A 149 11.85 6.31 -7.90
CA LEU A 149 11.49 7.08 -9.10
C LEU A 149 11.23 6.18 -10.32
N ASP A 150 11.97 5.10 -10.48
CA ASP A 150 11.75 4.11 -11.55
C ASP A 150 10.35 3.46 -11.40
N TYR A 151 9.98 3.08 -10.18
CA TYR A 151 8.64 2.50 -9.93
C TYR A 151 7.52 3.53 -9.92
N VAL A 152 7.77 4.80 -9.59
CA VAL A 152 6.79 5.89 -9.82
C VAL A 152 6.39 5.92 -11.29
N ASN A 153 7.36 5.88 -12.21
CA ASN A 153 7.08 5.88 -13.64
C ASN A 153 6.34 4.62 -14.07
N THR A 154 6.81 3.45 -13.64
CA THR A 154 6.15 2.17 -13.93
C THR A 154 4.69 2.17 -13.48
N GLN A 155 4.44 2.50 -12.22
CA GLN A 155 3.08 2.52 -11.67
C GLN A 155 2.21 3.59 -12.33
N LYS A 156 2.76 4.75 -12.68
CA LYS A 156 2.05 5.78 -13.43
C LYS A 156 1.53 5.24 -14.78
N ASP A 157 2.36 4.53 -15.52
CA ASP A 157 1.97 3.95 -16.80
C ASP A 157 0.91 2.84 -16.62
N GLU A 158 1.08 2.01 -15.59
CA GLU A 158 0.10 0.98 -15.24
C GLU A 158 -1.26 1.58 -14.82
N PHE A 159 -1.29 2.67 -14.06
CA PHE A 159 -2.53 3.38 -13.70
C PHE A 159 -3.17 4.07 -14.92
N LYS A 160 -2.37 4.65 -15.82
CA LYS A 160 -2.85 5.18 -17.09
C LYS A 160 -3.48 4.06 -17.93
N ARG A 161 -2.88 2.86 -17.93
CA ARG A 161 -3.43 1.69 -18.63
C ARG A 161 -4.80 1.25 -18.08
N LEU A 162 -5.08 1.50 -16.80
CA LEU A 162 -6.42 1.30 -16.22
C LEU A 162 -7.43 2.37 -16.61
N GLY A 163 -7.04 3.39 -17.37
CA GLY A 163 -7.89 4.50 -17.80
C GLY A 163 -8.19 5.54 -16.72
N VAL A 164 -7.41 5.58 -15.65
CA VAL A 164 -7.59 6.54 -14.55
C VAL A 164 -7.24 7.96 -15.01
N PHE A 165 -8.13 8.91 -14.79
CA PHE A 165 -7.90 10.34 -15.05
C PHE A 165 -7.32 11.02 -13.81
N ALA A 166 -6.10 11.54 -13.94
CA ALA A 166 -5.40 12.26 -12.89
C ALA A 166 -4.43 13.28 -13.48
N GLU A 167 -3.92 14.17 -12.65
CA GLU A 167 -2.89 15.13 -13.03
C GLU A 167 -1.50 14.46 -13.02
N TRP A 168 -1.28 13.57 -13.99
CA TRP A 168 -0.09 12.71 -14.05
C TRP A 168 1.23 13.45 -14.24
N ASP A 169 1.20 14.70 -14.71
CA ASP A 169 2.40 15.50 -14.97
C ASP A 169 2.88 16.27 -13.74
N THR A 170 1.98 16.43 -12.76
CA THR A 170 2.27 17.15 -11.51
C THR A 170 1.89 16.35 -10.26
N PRO A 171 2.39 15.09 -10.14
CA PRO A 171 2.16 14.31 -8.93
C PRO A 171 2.90 14.90 -7.74
N TYR A 172 2.44 14.62 -6.52
CA TYR A 172 3.25 14.87 -5.34
C TYR A 172 4.06 13.62 -4.98
N LEU A 173 5.32 13.82 -4.64
CA LEU A 173 6.22 12.76 -4.18
C LEU A 173 6.73 13.15 -2.79
N THR A 174 6.67 12.22 -1.83
CA THR A 174 7.10 12.52 -0.46
C THR A 174 8.60 12.86 -0.37
N LEU A 175 9.40 12.43 -1.38
CA LEU A 175 10.82 12.75 -1.51
C LEU A 175 11.13 14.15 -2.09
N GLN A 176 10.09 14.92 -2.48
CA GLN A 176 10.30 16.29 -2.97
C GLN A 176 10.65 17.21 -1.79
N LYS A 177 11.63 18.10 -1.99
CA LYS A 177 12.10 19.01 -0.93
C LYS A 177 11.00 19.92 -0.39
N GLU A 178 10.09 20.35 -1.25
CA GLU A 178 8.94 21.17 -0.90
C GLU A 178 7.96 20.40 -0.01
N TYR A 179 7.77 19.09 -0.27
CA TYR A 179 6.94 18.23 0.54
C TYR A 179 7.57 17.99 1.92
N GLU A 180 8.86 17.64 1.97
CA GLU A 180 9.61 17.47 3.22
C GLU A 180 9.60 18.75 4.07
N ALA A 181 9.81 19.91 3.44
CA ALA A 181 9.75 21.20 4.12
C ALA A 181 8.34 21.49 4.70
N GLY A 182 7.29 21.09 3.99
CA GLY A 182 5.90 21.17 4.46
C GLY A 182 5.66 20.31 5.70
N VAL A 183 6.16 19.07 5.72
CA VAL A 183 6.08 18.16 6.86
C VAL A 183 6.80 18.75 8.08
N ILE A 184 8.05 19.23 7.91
CA ILE A 184 8.84 19.83 8.99
C ILE A 184 8.14 21.07 9.55
N ARG A 185 7.58 21.92 8.68
CA ARG A 185 6.83 23.12 9.10
C ARG A 185 5.59 22.76 9.93
N SER A 186 4.81 21.77 9.46
CA SER A 186 3.61 21.31 10.17
C SER A 186 3.97 20.73 11.53
N PHE A 187 5.03 19.93 11.61
CA PHE A 187 5.56 19.41 12.88
C PHE A 187 5.97 20.53 13.83
N GLY A 188 6.70 21.54 13.33
CA GLY A 188 7.13 22.68 14.11
C GLY A 188 5.96 23.51 14.66
N LEU A 189 4.90 23.73 13.88
CA LEU A 189 3.70 24.41 14.34
C LEU A 189 3.01 23.64 15.48
N MET A 190 2.83 22.32 15.33
CA MET A 190 2.25 21.50 16.39
C MET A 190 3.11 21.47 17.66
N ALA A 191 4.43 21.48 17.51
CA ALA A 191 5.34 21.54 18.65
C ALA A 191 5.26 22.88 19.39
N ASN A 192 5.14 24.00 18.66
CA ASN A 192 4.99 25.33 19.25
C ASN A 192 3.65 25.49 20.02
N GLU A 193 2.60 24.82 19.54
CA GLU A 193 1.30 24.78 20.23
C GLU A 193 1.28 23.78 21.42
N GLY A 194 2.39 23.12 21.73
CA GLY A 194 2.48 22.16 22.82
C GLY A 194 1.76 20.84 22.60
N ILE A 195 1.30 20.57 21.37
CA ILE A 195 0.58 19.34 21.01
C ILE A 195 1.54 18.15 20.98
N ILE A 196 2.81 18.40 20.65
CA ILE A 196 3.85 17.37 20.53
C ILE A 196 4.81 17.50 21.73
N TYR A 197 5.07 16.39 22.38
CA TYR A 197 6.04 16.30 23.48
C TYR A 197 6.91 15.04 23.35
N LYS A 198 8.09 15.07 23.94
CA LYS A 198 9.00 13.94 23.99
C LYS A 198 8.57 12.98 25.11
N GLY A 199 8.24 11.75 24.74
CA GLY A 199 7.86 10.69 25.68
C GLY A 199 8.67 9.42 25.48
N ARG A 200 8.48 8.45 26.38
CA ARG A 200 9.02 7.09 26.27
C ARG A 200 7.87 6.11 26.37
N LYS A 201 7.78 5.17 25.44
CA LYS A 201 6.85 4.03 25.49
C LYS A 201 7.53 2.79 24.91
N PRO A 202 7.14 1.58 25.33
CA PRO A 202 7.53 0.36 24.63
C PRO A 202 7.06 0.39 23.17
N ILE A 203 7.93 -0.03 22.27
CA ILE A 203 7.62 -0.16 20.84
C ILE A 203 8.10 -1.52 20.35
N HIS A 204 7.49 -2.02 19.28
CA HIS A 204 7.97 -3.20 18.58
C HIS A 204 9.26 -2.87 17.81
N TRP A 205 10.24 -3.75 17.92
CA TRP A 205 11.53 -3.61 17.26
C TRP A 205 11.81 -4.85 16.42
N CYS A 206 12.16 -4.67 15.16
CA CYS A 206 12.60 -5.74 14.29
C CYS A 206 14.13 -5.87 14.34
N THR A 207 14.61 -7.01 14.83
CA THR A 207 16.07 -7.27 14.91
C THR A 207 16.72 -7.51 13.55
N SER A 208 15.93 -7.94 12.54
CA SER A 208 16.42 -8.15 11.18
C SER A 208 16.48 -6.86 10.35
N CYS A 209 15.54 -5.95 10.59
CA CYS A 209 15.51 -4.63 9.93
C CYS A 209 16.25 -3.57 10.74
N GLU A 210 16.60 -3.87 11.99
CA GLU A 210 17.30 -2.97 12.92
C GLU A 210 16.56 -1.63 13.11
N THR A 211 15.22 -1.69 13.19
CA THR A 211 14.37 -0.51 13.33
C THR A 211 13.10 -0.78 14.14
N ALA A 212 12.49 0.29 14.65
CA ALA A 212 11.15 0.26 15.21
C ALA A 212 10.10 -0.01 14.11
N LEU A 213 9.03 -0.71 14.49
CA LEU A 213 7.93 -1.00 13.59
C LEU A 213 6.71 -0.16 13.95
N ALA A 214 6.02 0.35 12.93
CA ALA A 214 4.67 0.86 13.05
C ALA A 214 3.67 -0.31 13.22
N GLU A 215 2.48 -0.03 13.77
CA GLU A 215 1.43 -1.05 13.99
C GLU A 215 1.08 -1.82 12.71
N ALA A 216 1.04 -1.13 11.58
CA ALA A 216 0.72 -1.73 10.28
C ALA A 216 1.84 -2.62 9.70
N GLU A 217 3.03 -2.58 10.26
CA GLU A 217 4.19 -3.37 9.82
C GLU A 217 4.40 -4.63 10.67
N ILE A 218 3.55 -4.82 11.70
CA ILE A 218 3.65 -5.95 12.62
C ILE A 218 2.84 -7.12 12.07
N GLU A 219 3.51 -8.25 11.90
CA GLU A 219 2.88 -9.52 11.55
C GLU A 219 2.84 -10.44 12.77
N TYR A 220 1.68 -11.03 13.04
CA TYR A 220 1.50 -11.96 14.15
C TYR A 220 1.48 -13.39 13.63
N ALA A 221 2.28 -14.24 14.28
CA ALA A 221 2.33 -15.67 14.00
C ALA A 221 2.49 -16.46 15.30
N ASP A 222 2.09 -17.72 15.27
CA ASP A 222 2.34 -18.62 16.39
C ASP A 222 3.86 -18.83 16.56
N HIS A 223 4.35 -18.54 17.76
CA HIS A 223 5.75 -18.63 18.08
C HIS A 223 5.96 -19.41 19.39
N ARG A 224 6.92 -20.32 19.39
CA ARG A 224 7.34 -21.05 20.59
C ARG A 224 8.68 -20.51 21.05
N SER A 225 8.70 -19.84 22.20
CA SER A 225 9.90 -19.31 22.83
C SER A 225 10.14 -19.94 24.22
N PRO A 226 11.40 -20.00 24.68
CA PRO A 226 11.69 -20.39 26.06
C PRO A 226 11.15 -19.35 27.03
N SER A 227 10.60 -19.85 28.13
CA SER A 227 10.12 -19.05 29.24
C SER A 227 11.20 -18.99 30.31
N ILE A 228 11.54 -17.80 30.78
CA ILE A 228 12.54 -17.62 31.81
C ILE A 228 11.96 -16.91 33.04
N PHE A 229 12.45 -17.27 34.22
CA PHE A 229 12.18 -16.57 35.45
C PHE A 229 13.39 -15.77 35.84
N VAL A 230 13.23 -14.45 35.99
CA VAL A 230 14.32 -13.55 36.38
C VAL A 230 14.03 -12.97 37.76
N LYS A 231 15.01 -13.05 38.63
CA LYS A 231 14.95 -12.53 40.00
C LYS A 231 15.67 -11.17 40.06
N PHE A 232 14.90 -10.15 40.43
CA PHE A 232 15.44 -8.81 40.62
C PHE A 232 15.41 -8.44 42.12
N PRO A 233 16.50 -7.97 42.71
CA PRO A 233 16.47 -7.40 44.03
C PRO A 233 15.74 -6.06 44.01
N THR A 234 14.80 -5.87 44.94
CA THR A 234 14.04 -4.62 45.05
C THR A 234 14.42 -3.91 46.35
N PHE A 235 14.65 -2.61 46.27
CA PHE A 235 15.08 -1.76 47.38
C PHE A 235 13.96 -0.83 47.88
N SER A 236 12.73 -0.96 47.38
CA SER A 236 11.60 -0.09 47.73
C SER A 236 10.43 -0.87 48.31
N THR A 237 9.78 -0.28 49.30
CA THR A 237 8.61 -0.82 50.00
C THR A 237 7.27 -0.46 49.34
N VAL A 238 7.25 0.27 48.23
CA VAL A 238 6.05 0.69 47.56
C VAL A 238 5.93 0.02 46.19
N PHE A 239 4.94 -0.88 46.04
CA PHE A 239 4.64 -1.54 44.78
C PHE A 239 3.30 -1.03 44.23
N SER A 240 3.31 -0.52 43.00
CA SER A 240 2.11 -0.39 42.18
C SER A 240 2.01 -1.60 41.26
N ILE A 241 0.94 -2.37 41.41
CA ILE A 241 0.72 -3.58 40.62
C ILE A 241 -0.01 -3.18 39.33
N TYR A 242 0.72 -3.13 38.22
CA TYR A 242 0.11 -3.05 36.90
C TYR A 242 -0.08 -4.46 36.33
N LYS A 243 -1.36 -4.84 36.11
CA LYS A 243 -1.67 -6.06 35.36
C LYS A 243 -1.45 -5.81 33.87
N THR A 244 -0.37 -6.33 33.32
CA THR A 244 -0.22 -6.45 31.86
C THR A 244 -0.40 -7.91 31.46
N PRO A 245 -0.97 -8.22 30.28
CA PRO A 245 -1.25 -9.60 29.88
C PRO A 245 0.02 -10.44 29.63
N PHE A 246 1.17 -9.82 29.54
CA PHE A 246 2.45 -10.48 29.21
C PHE A 246 3.41 -10.66 30.38
N ILE A 247 3.10 -10.13 31.57
CA ILE A 247 3.97 -10.23 32.73
C ILE A 247 3.18 -10.77 33.92
N LYS A 248 3.50 -12.00 34.33
CA LYS A 248 2.99 -12.57 35.56
C LYS A 248 3.97 -12.26 36.69
N PHE A 249 3.48 -11.52 37.70
CA PHE A 249 4.20 -11.29 38.94
C PHE A 249 3.96 -12.42 39.91
N VAL A 250 5.03 -13.02 40.43
CA VAL A 250 4.96 -13.92 41.59
C VAL A 250 5.76 -13.27 42.69
N LEU A 251 5.07 -12.84 43.75
CA LEU A 251 5.69 -12.29 44.96
C LEU A 251 5.95 -13.42 45.95
N PHE A 252 7.20 -13.65 46.31
CA PHE A 252 7.56 -14.51 47.43
C PHE A 252 7.94 -13.64 48.64
N PHE A 253 7.24 -13.82 49.73
CA PHE A 253 7.63 -13.29 51.04
C PHE A 253 8.64 -14.23 51.68
N ASN A 254 9.87 -13.80 51.89
CA ASN A 254 10.79 -14.51 52.76
C ASN A 254 10.95 -13.72 54.06
N HIS A 255 10.97 -14.41 55.19
CA HIS A 255 10.88 -13.84 56.54
C HIS A 255 12.06 -12.93 56.98
N HIS A 256 13.04 -12.68 56.08
CA HIS A 256 14.14 -11.75 56.30
C HIS A 256 14.23 -10.74 55.14
N ILE A 257 13.55 -9.61 55.30
CA ILE A 257 13.74 -8.24 54.72
C ILE A 257 14.37 -8.12 53.28
N ASN A 258 14.26 -9.09 52.43
CA ASN A 258 14.63 -8.94 51.03
C ASN A 258 13.44 -9.29 50.15
N PHE A 259 12.82 -8.27 49.53
CA PHE A 259 11.78 -8.46 48.53
C PHE A 259 12.42 -8.86 47.20
N PHE A 260 11.93 -9.95 46.62
CA PHE A 260 12.30 -10.35 45.26
C PHE A 260 11.07 -10.34 44.38
N ALA A 261 11.12 -9.64 43.26
CA ALA A 261 10.13 -9.73 42.21
C ALA A 261 10.64 -10.74 41.15
N ILE A 262 9.84 -11.74 40.86
CA ILE A 262 10.12 -12.67 39.77
C ILE A 262 9.27 -12.23 38.59
N PHE A 263 9.93 -11.88 37.52
CA PHE A 263 9.28 -11.56 36.25
C PHE A 263 9.28 -12.80 35.38
N HIS A 264 8.10 -13.18 34.93
CA HIS A 264 7.96 -14.16 33.86
C HIS A 264 7.93 -13.40 32.55
N ILE A 265 9.00 -13.47 31.80
CA ILE A 265 9.12 -12.87 30.49
C ILE A 265 8.99 -13.99 29.46
N GLN A 266 7.97 -13.90 28.63
CA GLN A 266 7.81 -14.77 27.46
C GLN A 266 8.44 -14.01 26.28
N ILE A 267 9.57 -14.55 25.79
CA ILE A 267 10.36 -13.98 24.70
C ILE A 267 9.93 -14.60 23.39
#